data_63fdeaa29d199db01c9e0d18c9a5d00f
#
_entry.id   63fdeaa29d199db01c9e0d18c9a5d00f
#
_cell.length_a   1.000
_cell.length_b   1.000
_cell.length_c   1.000
_cell.angle_alpha   90.00
_cell.angle_beta   90.00
_cell.angle_gamma   90.00
#
_symmetry.space_group_name_H-M   'P 1'
#
loop_
_entity.id
_entity.type
_entity.pdbx_description
1 polymer ?
#
loop_
_entity_poly.entity_id
_entity_poly.type
_entity_poly.pdbx_seq_one_letter_code
_entity_poly.pdbx_strand_id
1 'polypeptide(L)'
;KQLWAEVDLAAKALRSVGFKEGDRVPVFLQAVPAYYVLLLAAEKIGAALICREDTPEELCFTMRKTTASTVFMHDYISKEEEEMYRTTTPIKQIVKISPYDYACKEEIPDYIEEEIMSRYSDTTVNTGEYLSWADFLKLGSDFEGDYIADKNPDTPLFGAYTSGSTGVSKLVIH
;
A
#
# COMPACT_ATOMS: atom_id res chain seq x y z
N LYS A 1 -11.84 -3.12 -18.86
CA LYS A 1 -10.74 -3.99 -19.33
C LYS A 1 -9.39 -3.53 -18.77
N GLN A 2 -9.06 -2.24 -18.81
CA GLN A 2 -7.78 -1.70 -18.33
C GLN A 2 -7.57 -1.98 -16.84
N LEU A 3 -8.55 -1.68 -15.98
CA LEU A 3 -8.47 -1.94 -14.54
C LEU A 3 -8.12 -3.41 -14.22
N TRP A 4 -8.79 -4.37 -14.87
CA TRP A 4 -8.53 -5.79 -14.59
C TRP A 4 -7.14 -6.25 -15.01
N ALA A 5 -6.60 -5.69 -16.11
CA ALA A 5 -5.22 -5.98 -16.53
C ALA A 5 -4.21 -5.48 -15.47
N GLU A 6 -4.46 -4.30 -14.92
CA GLU A 6 -3.62 -3.73 -13.87
C GLU A 6 -3.75 -4.48 -12.54
N VAL A 7 -4.96 -4.91 -12.18
CA VAL A 7 -5.18 -5.79 -11.02
C VAL A 7 -4.42 -7.12 -11.18
N ASP A 8 -4.38 -7.70 -12.37
CA ASP A 8 -3.60 -8.92 -12.63
C ASP A 8 -2.10 -8.67 -12.46
N LEU A 9 -1.58 -7.55 -12.98
CA LEU A 9 -0.19 -7.18 -12.78
C LEU A 9 0.13 -6.96 -11.31
N ALA A 10 -0.71 -6.23 -10.59
CA ALA A 10 -0.52 -5.98 -9.15
C ALA A 10 -0.58 -7.28 -8.33
N ALA A 11 -1.48 -8.21 -8.65
CA ALA A 11 -1.57 -9.50 -7.97
C ALA A 11 -0.29 -10.34 -8.16
N LYS A 12 0.23 -10.38 -9.37
CA LYS A 12 1.51 -11.03 -9.70
C LYS A 12 2.68 -10.33 -9.00
N ALA A 13 2.69 -8.98 -8.97
CA ALA A 13 3.71 -8.21 -8.27
C ALA A 13 3.68 -8.45 -6.76
N LEU A 14 2.49 -8.56 -6.14
CA LEU A 14 2.36 -8.95 -4.73
C LEU A 14 3.01 -10.31 -4.45
N ARG A 15 2.79 -11.30 -5.32
CA ARG A 15 3.48 -12.61 -5.24
C ARG A 15 4.99 -12.47 -5.40
N SER A 16 5.45 -11.66 -6.35
CA SER A 16 6.87 -11.42 -6.61
C SER A 16 7.60 -10.82 -5.40
N VAL A 17 6.96 -9.91 -4.65
CA VAL A 17 7.52 -9.35 -3.42
C VAL A 17 7.25 -10.21 -2.17
N GLY A 18 6.71 -11.42 -2.35
CA GLY A 18 6.66 -12.47 -1.33
C GLY A 18 5.34 -12.62 -0.59
N PHE A 19 4.29 -11.87 -0.91
CA PHE A 19 2.96 -12.07 -0.30
C PHE A 19 2.33 -13.39 -0.76
N LYS A 20 1.64 -14.05 0.19
CA LYS A 20 0.99 -15.34 0.01
C LYS A 20 -0.47 -15.28 0.46
N GLU A 21 -1.20 -16.35 0.21
CA GLU A 21 -2.53 -16.56 0.76
C GLU A 21 -2.49 -16.50 2.30
N GLY A 22 -3.46 -15.81 2.88
CA GLY A 22 -3.56 -15.57 4.32
C GLY A 22 -2.71 -14.43 4.87
N ASP A 23 -1.82 -13.83 4.05
CA ASP A 23 -0.99 -12.70 4.47
C ASP A 23 -1.81 -11.42 4.62
N ARG A 24 -1.19 -10.46 5.32
CA ARG A 24 -1.72 -9.12 5.56
C ARG A 24 -0.85 -8.10 4.84
N VAL A 25 -1.43 -7.40 3.87
CA VAL A 25 -0.77 -6.37 3.06
C VAL A 25 -0.98 -5.01 3.72
N PRO A 26 0.05 -4.40 4.34
CA PRO A 26 -0.08 -3.08 4.95
C PRO A 26 -0.13 -1.99 3.89
N VAL A 27 -1.18 -1.18 3.92
CA VAL A 27 -1.43 -0.10 2.96
C VAL A 27 -1.82 1.17 3.70
N PHE A 28 -1.03 2.23 3.50
CA PHE A 28 -1.21 3.54 4.11
C PHE A 28 -1.41 4.58 3.01
N LEU A 29 -2.54 4.44 2.33
CA LEU A 29 -2.96 5.27 1.22
C LEU A 29 -4.33 5.86 1.50
N GLN A 30 -4.52 7.09 1.09
CA GLN A 30 -5.86 7.65 0.90
C GLN A 30 -6.55 6.96 -0.29
N ALA A 31 -7.81 7.29 -0.54
CA ALA A 31 -8.61 6.72 -1.62
C ALA A 31 -8.11 7.19 -3.01
N VAL A 32 -6.96 6.68 -3.42
CA VAL A 32 -6.39 6.83 -4.77
C VAL A 32 -6.65 5.58 -5.61
N PRO A 33 -6.61 5.63 -6.95
CA PRO A 33 -6.89 4.46 -7.79
C PRO A 33 -6.04 3.22 -7.44
N ALA A 34 -4.76 3.40 -7.13
CA ALA A 34 -3.87 2.31 -6.71
C ALA A 34 -4.38 1.53 -5.50
N TYR A 35 -5.06 2.19 -4.56
CA TYR A 35 -5.68 1.53 -3.40
C TYR A 35 -6.68 0.46 -3.83
N TYR A 36 -7.56 0.78 -4.78
CA TYR A 36 -8.56 -0.17 -5.28
C TYR A 36 -7.94 -1.29 -6.11
N VAL A 37 -6.88 -0.98 -6.87
CA VAL A 37 -6.10 -2.00 -7.58
C VAL A 37 -5.47 -2.97 -6.60
N LEU A 38 -4.84 -2.47 -5.52
CA LEU A 38 -4.25 -3.30 -4.47
C LEU A 38 -5.30 -4.14 -3.72
N LEU A 39 -6.47 -3.58 -3.43
CA LEU A 39 -7.57 -4.30 -2.77
C LEU A 39 -7.99 -5.52 -3.59
N LEU A 40 -8.27 -5.33 -4.87
CA LEU A 40 -8.67 -6.39 -5.78
C LEU A 40 -7.53 -7.38 -6.07
N ALA A 41 -6.29 -6.90 -6.10
CA ALA A 41 -5.10 -7.73 -6.27
C ALA A 41 -4.85 -8.61 -5.04
N ALA A 42 -5.01 -8.07 -3.83
CA ALA A 42 -4.90 -8.82 -2.58
C ALA A 42 -5.98 -9.91 -2.51
N GLU A 43 -7.24 -9.60 -2.86
CA GLU A 43 -8.30 -10.60 -2.99
C GLU A 43 -7.89 -11.75 -3.92
N LYS A 44 -7.34 -11.44 -5.09
CA LYS A 44 -6.93 -12.47 -6.06
C LYS A 44 -5.88 -13.43 -5.51
N ILE A 45 -4.98 -12.96 -4.69
CA ILE A 45 -3.95 -13.80 -4.08
C ILE A 45 -4.38 -14.41 -2.73
N GLY A 46 -5.60 -14.15 -2.26
CA GLY A 46 -6.11 -14.62 -0.97
C GLY A 46 -5.48 -13.94 0.24
N ALA A 47 -5.00 -12.70 0.09
CA ALA A 47 -4.45 -11.88 1.16
C ALA A 47 -5.42 -10.77 1.58
N ALA A 48 -5.30 -10.30 2.82
CA ALA A 48 -6.12 -9.21 3.34
C ALA A 48 -5.38 -7.87 3.28
N LEU A 49 -6.01 -6.84 2.74
CA LEU A 49 -5.49 -5.48 2.77
C LEU A 49 -5.70 -4.88 4.17
N ILE A 50 -4.66 -4.43 4.82
CA ILE A 50 -4.74 -3.77 6.13
C ILE A 50 -4.48 -2.29 5.97
N CYS A 51 -5.53 -1.51 6.19
CA CYS A 51 -5.49 -0.05 6.03
C CYS A 51 -5.43 0.65 7.37
N ARG A 52 -4.62 1.68 7.40
CA ARG A 52 -4.57 2.64 8.49
C ARG A 52 -4.13 4.00 7.97
N GLU A 53 -4.77 5.05 8.48
CA GLU A 53 -4.36 6.44 8.33
C GLU A 53 -4.23 7.01 9.74
N ASP A 54 -3.02 7.04 10.29
CA ASP A 54 -2.77 7.48 11.67
C ASP A 54 -1.36 8.06 11.79
N THR A 55 -0.90 8.24 13.03
CA THR A 55 0.45 8.71 13.30
C THR A 55 1.52 7.71 12.83
N PRO A 56 2.75 8.16 12.56
CA PRO A 56 3.86 7.28 12.17
C PRO A 56 4.11 6.13 13.15
N GLU A 57 3.91 6.35 14.46
CA GLU A 57 4.08 5.33 15.50
C GLU A 57 3.02 4.22 15.38
N GLU A 58 1.78 4.60 15.08
CA GLU A 58 0.68 3.65 14.88
C GLU A 58 0.84 2.88 13.58
N LEU A 59 1.38 3.51 12.53
CA LEU A 59 1.78 2.82 11.30
C LEU A 59 2.88 1.80 11.59
N CYS A 60 3.90 2.15 12.38
CA CYS A 60 4.92 1.20 12.84
C CYS A 60 4.31 0.03 13.62
N PHE A 61 3.32 0.28 14.48
CA PHE A 61 2.62 -0.78 15.18
C PHE A 61 1.93 -1.74 14.21
N THR A 62 1.23 -1.21 13.20
CA THR A 62 0.56 -2.02 12.17
C THR A 62 1.56 -2.82 11.35
N MET A 63 2.66 -2.22 10.89
CA MET A 63 3.72 -2.91 10.16
C MET A 63 4.29 -4.09 10.95
N ARG A 64 4.55 -3.91 12.25
CA ARG A 64 5.00 -5.02 13.13
C ARG A 64 3.96 -6.13 13.27
N LYS A 65 2.68 -5.79 13.27
CA LYS A 65 1.57 -6.77 13.40
C LYS A 65 1.29 -7.54 12.11
N THR A 66 1.53 -6.95 10.97
CA THR A 66 1.37 -7.65 9.67
C THR A 66 2.53 -8.60 9.40
N THR A 67 3.69 -8.40 10.02
CA THR A 67 4.95 -9.13 9.75
C THR A 67 5.43 -9.05 8.30
N ALA A 68 4.83 -8.18 7.50
CA ALA A 68 5.18 -7.98 6.11
C ALA A 68 6.57 -7.34 5.96
N SER A 69 7.28 -7.67 4.90
CA SER A 69 8.54 -7.02 4.53
C SER A 69 8.36 -5.86 3.55
N THR A 70 7.17 -5.71 2.99
CA THR A 70 6.82 -4.66 2.02
C THR A 70 5.60 -3.89 2.52
N VAL A 71 5.62 -2.56 2.36
CA VAL A 71 4.52 -1.65 2.68
C VAL A 71 4.22 -0.75 1.48
N PHE A 72 2.95 -0.40 1.32
CA PHE A 72 2.45 0.53 0.30
C PHE A 72 2.02 1.82 0.97
N MET A 73 2.56 2.95 0.54
CA MET A 73 2.26 4.25 1.13
C MET A 73 2.41 5.40 0.14
N HIS A 74 1.91 6.56 0.54
CA HIS A 74 2.12 7.77 -0.24
C HIS A 74 3.60 8.13 -0.38
N ASP A 75 3.94 8.84 -1.45
CA ASP A 75 5.30 9.28 -1.75
C ASP A 75 5.73 10.53 -0.96
N TYR A 76 4.81 11.19 -0.24
CA TYR A 76 5.08 12.39 0.56
C TYR A 76 5.45 12.11 2.03
N ILE A 77 6.11 10.98 2.30
CA ILE A 77 6.67 10.69 3.63
C ILE A 77 7.96 11.48 3.87
N SER A 78 8.22 11.86 5.13
CA SER A 78 9.45 12.54 5.50
C SER A 78 10.62 11.55 5.63
N LYS A 79 11.84 12.09 5.65
CA LYS A 79 13.05 11.30 5.87
C LYS A 79 13.07 10.64 7.24
N GLU A 80 12.62 11.35 8.26
CA GLU A 80 12.52 10.88 9.63
C GLU A 80 11.54 9.72 9.76
N GLU A 81 10.38 9.82 9.09
CA GLU A 81 9.39 8.74 9.04
C GLU A 81 9.94 7.51 8.34
N GLU A 82 10.56 7.68 7.17
CA GLU A 82 11.15 6.54 6.45
C GLU A 82 12.22 5.83 7.29
N GLU A 83 13.11 6.57 7.95
CA GLU A 83 14.12 6.02 8.84
C GLU A 83 13.48 5.26 10.01
N MET A 84 12.43 5.82 10.62
CA MET A 84 11.67 5.16 11.68
C MET A 84 11.08 3.83 11.19
N TYR A 85 10.41 3.82 10.03
CA TYR A 85 9.80 2.60 9.48
C TYR A 85 10.84 1.50 9.25
N ARG A 86 11.99 1.85 8.65
CA ARG A 86 13.06 0.89 8.36
C ARG A 86 13.77 0.37 9.59
N THR A 87 13.92 1.18 10.64
CA THR A 87 14.69 0.81 11.84
C THR A 87 13.85 0.13 12.91
N THR A 88 12.55 0.41 12.98
CA THR A 88 11.68 -0.08 14.07
C THR A 88 10.69 -1.15 13.65
N THR A 89 10.64 -1.51 12.37
CA THR A 89 9.69 -2.49 11.81
C THR A 89 10.41 -3.54 10.95
N PRO A 90 9.75 -4.66 10.58
CA PRO A 90 10.33 -5.64 9.67
C PRO A 90 10.38 -5.19 8.20
N ILE A 91 9.90 -3.98 7.88
CA ILE A 91 9.83 -3.46 6.51
C ILE A 91 11.23 -3.31 5.92
N LYS A 92 11.42 -3.92 4.76
CA LYS A 92 12.63 -3.80 3.93
C LYS A 92 12.37 -2.98 2.67
N GLN A 93 11.14 -3.06 2.16
CA GLN A 93 10.76 -2.41 0.92
C GLN A 93 9.54 -1.51 1.12
N ILE A 94 9.63 -0.31 0.58
CA ILE A 94 8.54 0.66 0.52
C ILE A 94 8.15 0.81 -0.94
N VAL A 95 6.86 0.64 -1.24
CA VAL A 95 6.28 1.00 -2.54
C VAL A 95 5.63 2.36 -2.37
N LYS A 96 6.17 3.37 -3.02
CA LYS A 96 5.65 4.73 -2.99
C LYS A 96 4.68 4.98 -4.13
N ILE A 97 3.54 5.52 -3.78
CA ILE A 97 2.43 5.80 -4.68
C ILE A 97 2.14 7.29 -4.65
N SER A 98 2.29 7.91 -5.81
CA SER A 98 2.02 9.33 -5.99
C SER A 98 0.53 9.57 -6.28
N PRO A 99 -0.08 10.64 -5.77
CA PRO A 99 -1.38 11.10 -6.24
C PRO A 99 -1.43 11.33 -7.77
N TYR A 100 -0.26 11.56 -8.38
CA TYR A 100 -0.13 11.82 -9.82
C TYR A 100 0.00 10.55 -10.69
N ASP A 101 0.13 9.35 -10.10
CA ASP A 101 0.34 8.11 -10.88
C ASP A 101 -0.80 7.80 -11.87
N TYR A 102 -2.00 8.32 -11.59
CA TYR A 102 -3.21 8.13 -12.41
C TYR A 102 -3.77 9.44 -12.96
N ALA A 103 -3.10 10.55 -12.74
CA ALA A 103 -3.59 11.86 -13.12
C ALA A 103 -2.88 12.38 -14.38
N CYS A 104 -3.63 12.99 -15.27
CA CYS A 104 -3.08 13.87 -16.28
C CYS A 104 -2.83 15.23 -15.64
N LYS A 105 -1.57 15.61 -15.42
CA LYS A 105 -1.22 16.83 -14.69
C LYS A 105 -1.85 18.09 -15.30
N GLU A 106 -1.95 18.13 -16.62
CA GLU A 106 -2.52 19.24 -17.38
C GLU A 106 -4.04 19.41 -17.17
N GLU A 107 -4.69 18.37 -16.62
CA GLU A 107 -6.14 18.36 -16.36
C GLU A 107 -6.48 18.55 -14.88
N ILE A 108 -5.46 18.63 -14.00
CA ILE A 108 -5.67 18.84 -12.57
C ILE A 108 -6.00 20.33 -12.34
N PRO A 109 -7.15 20.66 -11.71
CA PRO A 109 -7.43 22.03 -11.32
C PRO A 109 -6.41 22.56 -10.29
N ASP A 110 -6.03 23.83 -10.40
CA ASP A 110 -5.01 24.47 -9.54
C ASP A 110 -5.27 24.25 -8.04
N TYR A 111 -6.51 24.34 -7.59
CA TYR A 111 -6.86 24.14 -6.17
C TYR A 111 -6.65 22.70 -5.68
N ILE A 112 -6.74 21.70 -6.58
CA ILE A 112 -6.43 20.30 -6.25
C ILE A 112 -4.91 20.11 -6.22
N GLU A 113 -4.20 20.74 -7.16
CA GLU A 113 -2.73 20.68 -7.16
C GLU A 113 -2.13 21.33 -5.91
N GLU A 114 -2.66 22.49 -5.49
CA GLU A 114 -2.27 23.14 -4.24
C GLU A 114 -2.51 22.24 -3.01
N GLU A 115 -3.64 21.55 -2.93
CA GLU A 115 -3.95 20.59 -1.85
C GLU A 115 -2.96 19.42 -1.86
N ILE A 116 -2.67 18.84 -3.02
CA ILE A 116 -1.70 17.76 -3.15
C ILE A 116 -0.32 18.25 -2.71
N MET A 117 0.14 19.39 -3.23
CA MET A 117 1.45 19.95 -2.93
C MET A 117 1.61 20.35 -1.47
N SER A 118 0.54 20.73 -0.78
CA SER A 118 0.56 21.03 0.65
C SER A 118 0.98 19.85 1.54
N ARG A 119 0.88 18.63 1.02
CA ARG A 119 1.27 17.39 1.72
C ARG A 119 2.76 17.10 1.64
N TYR A 120 3.45 17.69 0.66
CA TYR A 120 4.90 17.57 0.56
C TYR A 120 5.57 18.62 1.44
N SER A 121 6.62 18.22 2.14
CA SER A 121 7.47 19.08 2.95
C SER A 121 8.90 19.08 2.43
N ASP A 122 9.74 19.99 2.93
CA ASP A 122 11.16 20.04 2.59
C ASP A 122 11.92 18.77 2.99
N THR A 123 11.34 17.98 3.91
CA THR A 123 11.90 16.70 4.37
C THR A 123 11.34 15.48 3.63
N THR A 124 10.44 15.69 2.66
CA THR A 124 9.86 14.59 1.86
C THR A 124 10.96 13.86 1.08
N VAL A 125 10.96 12.54 1.18
CA VAL A 125 11.97 11.67 0.56
C VAL A 125 11.40 10.97 -0.65
N ASN A 126 11.81 11.41 -1.84
CA ASN A 126 11.46 10.76 -3.11
C ASN A 126 12.69 10.16 -3.81
N THR A 127 13.74 9.90 -3.05
CA THR A 127 14.99 9.31 -3.55
C THR A 127 15.39 8.13 -2.67
N GLY A 128 16.15 7.20 -3.22
CA GLY A 128 16.72 6.10 -2.46
C GLY A 128 16.02 4.77 -2.70
N GLU A 129 15.99 3.94 -1.70
CA GLU A 129 15.61 2.52 -1.80
C GLU A 129 14.08 2.31 -1.71
N TYR A 130 13.35 2.78 -2.71
CA TYR A 130 11.92 2.48 -2.83
C TYR A 130 11.58 2.00 -4.24
N LEU A 131 10.41 1.36 -4.39
CA LEU A 131 9.79 1.10 -5.68
C LEU A 131 8.74 2.18 -5.96
N SER A 132 8.75 2.73 -7.18
CA SER A 132 7.59 3.47 -7.67
C SER A 132 6.42 2.51 -7.92
N TRP A 133 5.19 3.04 -8.03
CA TRP A 133 4.04 2.22 -8.41
C TRP A 133 4.25 1.53 -9.76
N ALA A 134 4.80 2.24 -10.74
CA ALA A 134 5.08 1.70 -12.06
C ALA A 134 6.12 0.56 -12.02
N ASP A 135 7.20 0.71 -11.24
CA ASP A 135 8.21 -0.34 -11.09
C ASP A 135 7.65 -1.56 -10.35
N PHE A 136 6.79 -1.34 -9.35
CA PHE A 136 6.08 -2.43 -8.69
C PHE A 136 5.22 -3.23 -9.67
N LEU A 137 4.39 -2.56 -10.47
CA LEU A 137 3.58 -3.23 -11.50
C LEU A 137 4.42 -4.00 -12.52
N LYS A 138 5.60 -3.47 -12.86
CA LYS A 138 6.54 -4.13 -13.77
C LYS A 138 7.03 -5.47 -13.22
N LEU A 139 7.22 -5.62 -11.92
CA LEU A 139 7.54 -6.92 -11.32
C LEU A 139 6.47 -7.98 -11.62
N GLY A 140 5.20 -7.56 -11.73
CA GLY A 140 4.11 -8.45 -12.14
C GLY A 140 4.20 -8.92 -13.59
N SER A 141 4.77 -8.10 -14.47
CA SER A 141 4.97 -8.50 -15.88
C SER A 141 6.01 -9.62 -16.03
N ASP A 142 6.98 -9.67 -15.12
CA ASP A 142 8.08 -10.62 -15.13
C ASP A 142 7.77 -11.90 -14.31
N PHE A 143 6.61 -11.93 -13.62
CA PHE A 143 6.23 -13.05 -12.78
C PHE A 143 5.50 -14.14 -13.56
N GLU A 144 6.07 -15.37 -13.57
CA GLU A 144 5.52 -16.53 -14.30
C GLU A 144 4.82 -17.57 -13.41
N GLY A 145 4.78 -17.34 -12.08
CA GLY A 145 4.17 -18.28 -11.13
C GLY A 145 2.64 -18.18 -11.04
N ASP A 146 2.04 -19.15 -10.35
CA ASP A 146 0.61 -19.10 -9.98
C ASP A 146 0.37 -17.98 -8.96
N TYR A 147 -0.64 -17.16 -9.20
CA TYR A 147 -0.95 -16.01 -8.36
C TYR A 147 -2.39 -15.97 -7.85
N ILE A 148 -3.28 -16.75 -8.42
CA ILE A 148 -4.69 -16.79 -8.02
C ILE A 148 -4.86 -17.80 -6.89
N ALA A 149 -5.43 -17.37 -5.77
CA ALA A 149 -5.81 -18.25 -4.68
C ALA A 149 -7.16 -18.94 -4.98
N ASP A 150 -7.41 -20.06 -4.33
CA ASP A 150 -8.71 -20.69 -4.35
C ASP A 150 -9.77 -19.78 -3.71
N LYS A 151 -10.93 -19.68 -4.35
CA LYS A 151 -12.03 -18.86 -3.83
C LYS A 151 -12.61 -19.49 -2.58
N ASN A 152 -12.40 -18.84 -1.46
CA ASN A 152 -13.03 -19.15 -0.18
C ASN A 152 -13.79 -17.90 0.32
N PRO A 153 -15.12 -17.97 0.46
CA PRO A 153 -15.91 -16.82 0.92
C PRO A 153 -15.57 -16.36 2.35
N ASP A 154 -14.90 -17.19 3.14
CA ASP A 154 -14.44 -16.85 4.49
C ASP A 154 -13.04 -16.21 4.50
N THR A 155 -12.39 -16.07 3.34
CA THR A 155 -11.07 -15.41 3.25
C THR A 155 -11.23 -13.91 3.51
N PRO A 156 -10.54 -13.36 4.54
CA PRO A 156 -10.59 -11.94 4.82
C PRO A 156 -10.09 -11.12 3.61
N LEU A 157 -10.86 -10.10 3.24
CA LEU A 157 -10.51 -9.17 2.16
C LEU A 157 -9.81 -7.92 2.69
N PHE A 158 -10.30 -7.44 3.83
CA PHE A 158 -9.95 -6.11 4.31
C PHE A 158 -9.92 -6.05 5.83
N GLY A 159 -9.00 -5.27 6.39
CA GLY A 159 -8.94 -4.97 7.80
C GLY A 159 -8.72 -3.48 8.05
N ALA A 160 -9.49 -2.93 8.98
CA ALA A 160 -9.33 -1.55 9.43
C ALA A 160 -9.21 -1.48 10.95
N TYR A 161 -8.46 -0.49 11.44
CA TYR A 161 -8.36 -0.25 12.86
C TYR A 161 -9.48 0.67 13.35
N THR A 162 -10.01 0.38 14.53
CA THR A 162 -10.96 1.29 15.20
C THR A 162 -10.22 2.50 15.80
N SER A 163 -10.91 3.62 15.96
CA SER A 163 -10.35 4.87 16.52
C SER A 163 -9.83 4.78 17.95
N GLY A 164 -10.10 3.67 18.66
CA GLY A 164 -9.55 3.41 19.99
C GLY A 164 -9.91 4.43 21.07
N SER A 165 -11.07 5.11 20.97
CA SER A 165 -11.50 6.17 21.92
C SER A 165 -11.48 5.77 23.39
N THR A 166 -11.41 4.48 23.70
CA THR A 166 -11.41 3.93 25.08
C THR A 166 -10.22 3.01 25.37
N GLY A 167 -9.20 2.96 24.52
CA GLY A 167 -8.06 2.07 24.70
C GLY A 167 -7.30 1.77 23.39
N VAL A 168 -6.63 0.62 23.36
CA VAL A 168 -5.85 0.19 22.18
C VAL A 168 -6.77 -0.05 21.00
N SER A 169 -6.43 0.54 19.84
CA SER A 169 -7.11 0.31 18.55
C SER A 169 -7.20 -1.19 18.25
N LYS A 170 -8.38 -1.65 17.83
CA LYS A 170 -8.64 -3.05 17.47
C LYS A 170 -8.73 -3.18 15.97
N LEU A 171 -8.10 -4.23 15.42
CA LEU A 171 -8.26 -4.58 14.03
C LEU A 171 -9.61 -5.29 13.83
N VAL A 172 -10.45 -4.72 12.98
CA VAL A 172 -11.70 -5.33 12.50
C VAL A 172 -11.41 -5.87 11.11
N ILE A 173 -11.74 -7.13 10.88
CA ILE A 173 -11.48 -7.85 9.63
C ILE A 173 -12.83 -8.20 8.97
N HIS A 174 -12.94 -7.94 7.68
CA HIS A 174 -14.10 -8.21 6.84
C HIS A 174 -13.75 -9.15 5.69
#